data_617bb6b767ed005d326fd65178969d82
#
_entry.id   617bb6b767ed005d326fd65178969d82
#
_cell.length_a   1.000
_cell.length_b   1.000
_cell.length_c   1.000
_cell.angle_alpha   90.00
_cell.angle_beta   90.00
_cell.angle_gamma   90.00
#
_symmetry.space_group_name_H-M   'P 1'
#
loop_
_entity.id
_entity.type
_entity.pdbx_description
1 polymer ?
#
loop_
_entity_poly.entity_id
_entity_poly.type
_entity_poly.pdbx_seq_one_letter_code
_entity_poly.pdbx_strand_id
1 'polypeptide(L)'
;FFMTVPDELIDAARMDGMGEYAIVWKVMLPTAIPALLAFAIFSVVAHWNDYFWPRMVITGNRDLFTPPLGIREFRGGIDSDEFGPMMASIVTVTVPLIVAFIIAQKRFIEGITLTGMK
;
A
#
# COMPACT_ATOMS: atom_id res chain seq x y z
N PHE A 1 12.62 10.45 -3.54
CA PHE A 1 13.53 9.72 -2.66
C PHE A 1 14.89 9.50 -3.33
N PHE A 2 14.99 8.96 -4.53
CA PHE A 2 16.30 8.72 -5.18
C PHE A 2 17.17 9.97 -5.33
N MET A 3 16.57 11.14 -5.44
CA MET A 3 17.30 12.42 -5.47
C MET A 3 17.88 12.85 -4.11
N THR A 4 17.52 12.16 -3.03
CA THR A 4 18.05 12.44 -1.68
C THR A 4 19.14 11.45 -1.27
N VAL A 5 19.47 10.49 -2.12
CA VAL A 5 20.60 9.56 -1.89
C VAL A 5 21.89 10.34 -2.08
N PRO A 6 22.83 10.33 -1.11
CA PRO A 6 24.11 11.03 -1.24
C PRO A 6 24.92 10.50 -2.42
N ASP A 7 25.48 11.42 -3.22
CA ASP A 7 26.33 11.07 -4.37
C ASP A 7 27.56 10.29 -3.95
N GLU A 8 28.08 10.56 -2.75
CA GLU A 8 29.24 9.87 -2.18
C GLU A 8 29.04 8.35 -2.07
N LEU A 9 27.79 7.92 -1.82
CA LEU A 9 27.45 6.49 -1.74
C LEU A 9 27.54 5.82 -3.11
N ILE A 10 27.11 6.55 -4.14
CA ILE A 10 27.14 6.09 -5.54
C ILE A 10 28.60 6.07 -6.04
N ASP A 11 29.36 7.11 -5.72
CA ASP A 11 30.77 7.22 -6.12
C ASP A 11 31.63 6.15 -5.43
N ALA A 12 31.39 5.88 -4.14
CA ALA A 12 32.05 4.77 -3.45
C ALA A 12 31.77 3.42 -4.14
N ALA A 13 30.52 3.15 -4.50
CA ALA A 13 30.17 1.92 -5.20
C ALA A 13 30.82 1.81 -6.59
N ARG A 14 31.00 2.95 -7.29
CA ARG A 14 31.76 2.99 -8.56
C ARG A 14 33.24 2.72 -8.34
N MET A 15 33.84 3.25 -7.28
CA MET A 15 35.21 2.96 -6.91
C MET A 15 35.44 1.49 -6.56
N ASP A 16 34.43 0.82 -6.00
CA ASP A 16 34.40 -0.62 -5.75
C ASP A 16 34.22 -1.45 -7.04
N GLY A 17 34.14 -0.79 -8.22
CA GLY A 17 34.01 -1.46 -9.51
C GLY A 17 32.60 -1.95 -9.84
N MET A 18 31.58 -1.46 -9.15
CA MET A 18 30.19 -1.84 -9.45
C MET A 18 29.72 -1.14 -10.73
N GLY A 19 29.08 -1.92 -11.63
CA GLY A 19 28.38 -1.34 -12.78
C GLY A 19 27.07 -0.67 -12.35
N GLU A 20 26.55 0.26 -13.17
CA GLU A 20 25.35 1.07 -12.88
C GLU A 20 24.14 0.22 -12.46
N TYR A 21 23.89 -0.91 -13.12
CA TYR A 21 22.81 -1.83 -12.73
C TYR A 21 23.02 -2.45 -11.34
N ALA A 22 24.25 -2.78 -10.99
CA ALA A 22 24.58 -3.33 -9.68
C ALA A 22 24.38 -2.27 -8.59
N ILE A 23 24.72 -1.02 -8.85
CA ILE A 23 24.48 0.11 -7.95
C ILE A 23 23.01 0.29 -7.68
N VAL A 24 22.16 0.27 -8.72
CA VAL A 24 20.70 0.38 -8.54
C VAL A 24 20.15 -0.74 -7.66
N TRP A 25 20.53 -1.98 -7.94
CA TRP A 25 19.94 -3.12 -7.22
C TRP A 25 20.53 -3.38 -5.84
N LYS A 26 21.83 -3.11 -5.64
CA LYS A 26 22.51 -3.45 -4.39
C LYS A 26 22.66 -2.26 -3.43
N VAL A 27 22.59 -1.04 -3.95
CA VAL A 27 22.77 0.17 -3.14
C VAL A 27 21.51 1.01 -3.10
N MET A 28 21.00 1.46 -4.26
CA MET A 28 19.87 2.39 -4.29
C MET A 28 18.55 1.76 -3.88
N LEU A 29 18.24 0.57 -4.38
CA LEU A 29 16.96 -0.08 -4.09
C LEU A 29 16.81 -0.47 -2.61
N PRO A 30 17.80 -1.05 -1.94
CA PRO A 30 17.72 -1.33 -0.51
C PRO A 30 17.55 -0.07 0.35
N THR A 31 18.22 1.04 0.02
CA THR A 31 18.04 2.30 0.74
C THR A 31 16.66 2.91 0.51
N ALA A 32 16.01 2.62 -0.61
CA ALA A 32 14.69 3.10 -0.96
C ALA A 32 13.53 2.26 -0.37
N ILE A 33 13.81 1.12 0.26
CA ILE A 33 12.78 0.23 0.82
C ILE A 33 11.75 0.99 1.69
N PRO A 34 12.11 1.91 2.60
CA PRO A 34 11.13 2.62 3.41
C PRO A 34 10.18 3.47 2.56
N ALA A 35 10.70 4.16 1.55
CA ALA A 35 9.89 4.97 0.65
C ALA A 35 8.98 4.11 -0.23
N LEU A 36 9.47 2.97 -0.71
CA LEU A 36 8.69 2.01 -1.47
C LEU A 36 7.57 1.39 -0.64
N LEU A 37 7.84 1.07 0.62
CA LEU A 37 6.83 0.56 1.55
C LEU A 37 5.74 1.62 1.83
N ALA A 38 6.14 2.87 2.05
CA ALA A 38 5.18 3.96 2.22
C ALA A 38 4.27 4.09 1.00
N PHE A 39 4.86 4.13 -0.19
CA PHE A 39 4.11 4.19 -1.44
C PHE A 39 3.18 2.99 -1.63
N ALA A 40 3.67 1.78 -1.33
CA ALA A 40 2.88 0.56 -1.43
C ALA A 40 1.66 0.59 -0.49
N ILE A 41 1.84 1.03 0.77
CA ILE A 41 0.74 1.15 1.73
C ILE A 41 -0.31 2.14 1.21
N PHE A 42 0.09 3.33 0.79
CA PHE A 42 -0.84 4.34 0.25
C PHE A 42 -1.54 3.84 -1.00
N SER A 43 -0.82 3.19 -1.90
CA SER A 43 -1.38 2.62 -3.12
C SER A 43 -2.41 1.54 -2.83
N VAL A 44 -2.10 0.60 -1.93
CA VAL A 44 -3.03 -0.45 -1.52
C VAL A 44 -4.28 0.14 -0.89
N VAL A 45 -4.14 1.09 0.05
CA VAL A 45 -5.28 1.73 0.72
C VAL A 45 -6.15 2.49 -0.28
N ALA A 46 -5.53 3.24 -1.20
CA ALA A 46 -6.25 3.99 -2.22
C ALA A 46 -7.09 3.09 -3.14
N HIS A 47 -6.46 2.02 -3.67
CA HIS A 47 -7.16 1.10 -4.57
C HIS A 47 -8.16 0.20 -3.84
N TRP A 48 -7.88 -0.17 -2.60
CA TRP A 48 -8.80 -0.96 -1.77
C TRP A 48 -10.09 -0.21 -1.47
N ASN A 49 -9.99 1.10 -1.25
CA ASN A 49 -11.14 1.96 -0.94
C ASN A 49 -11.77 2.59 -2.19
N ASP A 50 -11.27 2.26 -3.38
CA ASP A 50 -11.84 2.82 -4.61
C ASP A 50 -13.25 2.29 -4.84
N TYR A 51 -14.18 3.24 -4.87
CA TYR A 51 -15.61 2.99 -5.07
C TYR A 51 -16.10 3.54 -6.40
N PHE A 52 -15.58 4.70 -6.79
CA PHE A 52 -16.16 5.49 -7.89
C PHE A 52 -15.95 4.81 -9.25
N TRP A 53 -14.71 4.47 -9.57
CA TRP A 53 -14.37 3.82 -10.84
C TRP A 53 -15.00 2.44 -10.99
N PRO A 54 -14.86 1.53 -10.01
CA PRO A 54 -15.49 0.22 -10.07
C PRO A 54 -17.00 0.32 -10.26
N ARG A 55 -17.66 1.27 -9.62
CA ARG A 55 -19.10 1.49 -9.78
C ARG A 55 -19.49 1.90 -11.19
N MET A 56 -18.66 2.68 -11.88
CA MET A 56 -18.97 3.13 -13.25
C MET A 56 -18.71 2.05 -14.30
N VAL A 57 -17.69 1.22 -14.08
CA VAL A 57 -17.24 0.23 -15.05
C VAL A 57 -17.91 -1.12 -14.86
N ILE A 58 -18.12 -1.53 -13.60
CA ILE A 58 -18.71 -2.83 -13.27
C ILE A 58 -20.22 -2.70 -13.30
N THR A 59 -20.83 -3.05 -14.42
CA THR A 59 -22.29 -3.12 -14.58
C THR A 59 -22.74 -4.57 -14.63
N GLY A 60 -23.43 -5.02 -13.58
CA GLY A 60 -24.19 -6.28 -13.59
C GLY A 60 -23.48 -7.55 -13.15
N ASN A 61 -22.14 -7.58 -13.05
CA ASN A 61 -21.43 -8.78 -12.57
C ASN A 61 -20.94 -8.58 -11.13
N ARG A 62 -21.60 -9.26 -10.18
CA ARG A 62 -21.31 -9.17 -8.74
C ARG A 62 -19.95 -9.77 -8.36
N ASP A 63 -19.44 -10.73 -9.14
CA ASP A 63 -18.17 -11.40 -8.85
C ASP A 63 -16.96 -10.46 -9.01
N LEU A 64 -17.17 -9.33 -9.67
CA LEU A 64 -16.11 -8.32 -9.89
C LEU A 64 -16.21 -7.15 -8.89
N PHE A 65 -17.12 -7.20 -7.91
CA PHE A 65 -17.30 -6.10 -6.98
C PHE A 65 -16.07 -5.91 -6.10
N THR A 66 -15.64 -4.66 -6.00
CA THR A 66 -14.65 -4.24 -5.01
C THR A 66 -15.27 -4.26 -3.61
N PRO A 67 -14.46 -4.33 -2.52
CA PRO A 67 -14.98 -4.36 -1.16
C PRO A 67 -16.00 -3.26 -0.86
N PRO A 68 -15.79 -1.98 -1.23
CA PRO A 68 -16.82 -0.94 -1.01
C PRO A 68 -18.11 -1.13 -1.79
N LEU A 69 -18.03 -1.70 -3.00
CA LEU A 69 -19.22 -2.03 -3.77
C LEU A 69 -20.02 -3.17 -3.14
N GLY A 70 -19.33 -4.21 -2.65
CA GLY A 70 -19.95 -5.34 -1.96
C GLY A 70 -20.68 -4.91 -0.68
N ILE A 71 -20.08 -4.04 0.13
CA ILE A 71 -20.71 -3.49 1.34
C ILE A 71 -22.04 -2.78 1.00
N ARG A 72 -22.09 -2.09 -0.13
CA ARG A 72 -23.29 -1.38 -0.55
C ARG A 72 -24.48 -2.30 -0.84
N GLU A 73 -24.24 -3.53 -1.27
CA GLU A 73 -25.32 -4.50 -1.51
C GLU A 73 -26.13 -4.78 -0.25
N PHE A 74 -25.51 -4.73 0.93
CA PHE A 74 -26.18 -4.86 2.22
C PHE A 74 -26.98 -3.61 2.63
N ARG A 75 -26.86 -2.52 1.87
CA ARG A 75 -27.58 -1.26 2.10
C ARG A 75 -28.87 -1.14 1.29
N GLY A 76 -29.20 -2.14 0.51
CA GLY A 76 -30.14 -2.03 -0.63
C GLY A 76 -31.60 -2.41 -0.36
N GLY A 77 -32.09 -2.46 0.87
CA GLY A 77 -33.52 -2.62 1.14
C GLY A 77 -34.10 -1.39 1.83
N ILE A 78 -35.13 -0.77 1.26
CA ILE A 78 -35.86 0.37 1.85
C ILE A 78 -36.49 0.00 3.19
N ASP A 79 -36.64 -1.30 3.47
CA ASP A 79 -37.31 -1.85 4.65
C ASP A 79 -36.46 -2.84 5.48
N SER A 80 -35.20 -3.03 5.15
CA SER A 80 -34.37 -3.96 5.93
C SER A 80 -33.34 -3.18 6.77
N ASP A 81 -33.60 -3.12 8.06
CA ASP A 81 -32.62 -2.80 9.09
C ASP A 81 -31.54 -3.89 9.20
N GLU A 82 -30.93 -4.26 8.07
CA GLU A 82 -29.83 -5.25 8.02
C GLU A 82 -28.50 -4.62 8.48
N PHE A 83 -28.56 -3.94 9.61
CA PHE A 83 -27.39 -3.31 10.21
C PHE A 83 -26.33 -4.35 10.60
N GLY A 84 -26.74 -5.53 11.05
CA GLY A 84 -25.84 -6.60 11.45
C GLY A 84 -24.94 -7.10 10.32
N PRO A 85 -25.48 -7.59 9.20
CA PRO A 85 -24.70 -8.02 8.05
C PRO A 85 -23.83 -6.91 7.44
N MET A 86 -24.34 -5.67 7.40
CA MET A 86 -23.58 -4.52 6.93
C MET A 86 -22.36 -4.26 7.81
N MET A 87 -22.51 -4.25 9.13
CA MET A 87 -21.39 -4.05 10.06
C MET A 87 -20.40 -5.21 9.99
N ALA A 88 -20.86 -6.44 9.88
CA ALA A 88 -20.00 -7.60 9.71
C ALA A 88 -19.16 -7.51 8.41
N SER A 89 -19.76 -7.08 7.31
CA SER A 89 -19.05 -6.88 6.05
C SER A 89 -17.98 -5.78 6.13
N ILE A 90 -18.28 -4.66 6.80
CA ILE A 90 -17.32 -3.58 7.03
C ILE A 90 -16.13 -4.08 7.84
N VAL A 91 -16.36 -4.80 8.93
CA VAL A 91 -15.30 -5.39 9.76
C VAL A 91 -14.45 -6.36 8.93
N THR A 92 -15.09 -7.25 8.17
CA THR A 92 -14.39 -8.24 7.33
C THR A 92 -13.49 -7.58 6.28
N VAL A 93 -13.92 -6.47 5.70
CA VAL A 93 -13.15 -5.71 4.70
C VAL A 93 -12.04 -4.90 5.35
N THR A 94 -12.24 -4.41 6.58
CA THR A 94 -11.26 -3.54 7.26
C THR A 94 -10.14 -4.35 7.93
N VAL A 95 -10.43 -5.53 8.47
CA VAL A 95 -9.45 -6.37 9.18
C VAL A 95 -8.19 -6.65 8.35
N PRO A 96 -8.25 -7.10 7.08
CA PRO A 96 -7.04 -7.36 6.31
C PRO A 96 -6.16 -6.12 6.10
N LEU A 97 -6.77 -4.92 5.98
CA LEU A 97 -6.02 -3.67 5.89
C LEU A 97 -5.28 -3.35 7.19
N ILE A 98 -5.95 -3.53 8.34
CA ILE A 98 -5.34 -3.32 9.66
C ILE A 98 -4.18 -4.30 9.85
N VAL A 99 -4.37 -5.58 9.53
CA VAL A 99 -3.32 -6.61 9.64
C VAL A 99 -2.14 -6.27 8.74
N ALA A 100 -2.38 -5.91 7.48
CA ALA A 100 -1.34 -5.50 6.55
C ALA A 100 -0.57 -4.28 7.07
N PHE A 101 -1.27 -3.29 7.63
CA PHE A 101 -0.64 -2.11 8.23
C PHE A 101 0.23 -2.46 9.45
N ILE A 102 -0.26 -3.30 10.37
CA ILE A 102 0.50 -3.73 11.55
C ILE A 102 1.79 -4.46 11.16
N ILE A 103 1.75 -5.27 10.11
CA ILE A 103 2.94 -5.97 9.60
C ILE A 103 3.92 -4.98 8.96
N ALA A 104 3.41 -4.05 8.15
CA ALA A 104 4.23 -3.11 7.40
C ALA A 104 4.85 -2.02 8.28
N GLN A 105 4.16 -1.58 9.35
CA GLN A 105 4.61 -0.47 10.21
C GLN A 105 6.00 -0.70 10.84
N LYS A 106 6.34 -1.94 11.20
CA LYS A 106 7.65 -2.26 11.78
C LYS A 106 8.78 -1.94 10.81
N ARG A 107 8.66 -2.35 9.56
CA ARG A 107 9.64 -2.08 8.51
C ARG A 107 9.74 -0.60 8.16
N PHE A 108 8.62 0.11 8.28
CA PHE A 108 8.56 1.55 8.06
C PHE A 108 9.34 2.33 9.13
N ILE A 109 9.16 1.96 10.40
CA ILE A 109 9.86 2.61 11.53
C ILE A 109 11.36 2.34 11.47
N GLU A 110 11.77 1.09 11.21
CA GLU A 110 13.18 0.72 11.07
C GLU A 110 13.89 1.53 9.97
N GLY A 111 13.21 1.78 8.85
CA GLY A 111 13.77 2.56 7.75
C GLY A 111 13.95 4.04 8.06
N ILE A 112 13.06 4.66 8.83
CA ILE A 112 13.14 6.08 9.21
C ILE A 112 14.24 6.30 10.25
N THR A 113 14.41 5.38 11.20
CA THR A 113 15.42 5.51 12.26
C THR A 113 16.85 5.43 11.73
N LEU A 114 17.08 4.65 10.67
CA LEU A 114 18.39 4.58 10.01
C LEU A 114 18.75 5.85 9.24
N THR A 115 17.77 6.61 8.79
CA THR A 115 17.99 7.86 8.05
C THR A 115 18.10 9.08 8.98
N GLY A 116 17.62 8.97 10.21
CA GLY A 116 17.56 10.08 11.19
C GLY A 116 18.74 10.20 12.13
N MET A 117 19.72 9.30 12.08
CA MET A 117 20.96 9.43 12.87
C MET A 117 22.05 10.13 12.05
N LYS A 118 21.96 11.45 11.99
CA LYS A 118 23.07 12.36 11.72
C LYS A 118 23.26 13.27 12.90
#